data_17a83db119f4ddab939ca248599fa839
#
_entry.id   17a83db119f4ddab939ca248599fa839
#
_cell.length_a   1.000
_cell.length_b   1.000
_cell.length_c   1.000
_cell.angle_alpha   90.00
_cell.angle_beta   90.00
_cell.angle_gamma   90.00
#
_symmetry.space_group_name_H-M   'P 1'
#
loop_
_entity.id
_entity.type
_entity.pdbx_description
1 polymer ?
#
loop_
_entity_poly.entity_id
_entity_poly.type
_entity_poly.pdbx_seq_one_letter_code
_entity_poly.pdbx_strand_id
1 'polypeptide(L)'
;MASEVDRSGRLAALLPRGPGHQFVFYGDACSGLPGLPHEKTFAAVNGVVRRLEPLPEFVLFLGDEIAGLTADAGALRAQWRHWLDCEMAWLDRVAVPLWNTTSNHTTYDAMSEAVFREIFADLPRNGPPGQEGLSYWVRRGDLLLVFVNTMWSGLGGEGHVETEWLREVLHHQRDARHKLVMGHHPVFPINGFSGAYQREIGPEHAGPFWDALVDGGVMAYLCSHILAYDVQVHRGVLQVCTAGAGTAHRMPEGVEYLHCAQGALDGEGLRYQVIDSEGRVRERLSWPLQMPPVSGWRSVPAGVSEAPLVGAPCDDRIVLLRFQGRAAPAGDGTAQTLLAAFDPEAVGALAPLWVGVCGTEQRLTVVVGPEARRSPHYWHGPSLAPGQPFDLQIVLHAGMGPGGLLWRASEDSPWSSLTAASAWGVERLGWPTHWSVGHASRGPSDQPFRGGALVVSSALSEVRV
;
A
#
# COMPACT_ATOMS: atom_id res chain seq x y z
N MET A 1 2.47 12.17 17.39
CA MET A 1 3.70 12.39 18.22
C MET A 1 4.72 13.11 17.36
N ALA A 2 5.37 14.16 17.85
CA ALA A 2 6.42 14.83 17.10
C ALA A 2 7.59 13.84 16.91
N SER A 3 8.11 13.75 15.68
CA SER A 3 9.33 12.98 15.42
C SER A 3 10.44 13.49 16.35
N GLU A 4 11.14 12.60 17.05
CA GLU A 4 12.36 12.94 17.76
C GLU A 4 13.43 13.38 16.76
N VAL A 5 13.37 14.64 16.36
CA VAL A 5 14.51 15.28 15.68
C VAL A 5 15.55 15.55 16.78
N ASP A 6 16.61 14.77 16.73
CA ASP A 6 17.78 15.05 17.56
C ASP A 6 18.28 16.49 17.27
N ARG A 7 18.87 17.15 18.27
CA ARG A 7 19.45 18.51 18.14
C ARG A 7 20.49 18.65 17.01
N SER A 8 20.97 17.53 16.45
CA SER A 8 21.84 17.45 15.25
C SER A 8 21.10 17.54 13.93
N GLY A 9 19.75 17.54 13.91
CA GLY A 9 18.94 17.47 12.68
C GLY A 9 18.89 16.07 12.04
N ARG A 10 19.40 15.05 12.72
CA ARG A 10 19.37 13.64 12.28
C ARG A 10 17.98 13.03 12.53
N LEU A 11 17.63 12.07 11.71
CA LEU A 11 16.40 11.31 11.80
C LEU A 11 16.73 9.85 12.17
N ALA A 12 16.10 9.34 13.21
CA ALA A 12 16.26 7.95 13.58
C ALA A 12 15.74 7.02 12.48
N ALA A 13 16.60 6.19 11.92
CA ALA A 13 16.20 5.17 10.97
C ALA A 13 15.50 4.01 11.69
N LEU A 14 14.52 3.41 11.02
CA LEU A 14 13.92 2.15 11.45
C LEU A 14 14.94 1.03 11.22
N LEU A 15 15.23 0.26 12.25
CA LEU A 15 16.24 -0.80 12.19
C LEU A 15 15.62 -2.19 12.28
N PRO A 16 16.22 -3.21 11.65
CA PRO A 16 15.89 -4.61 11.89
C PRO A 16 16.06 -4.96 13.37
N ARG A 17 15.16 -5.81 13.91
CA ARG A 17 15.21 -6.28 15.30
C ARG A 17 16.15 -7.47 15.51
N GLY A 18 16.89 -7.84 14.47
CA GLY A 18 17.84 -8.94 14.42
C GLY A 18 18.57 -8.94 13.08
N PRO A 19 19.12 -10.08 12.63
CA PRO A 19 19.63 -10.17 11.26
C PRO A 19 18.56 -9.77 10.26
N GLY A 20 18.91 -8.86 9.35
CA GLY A 20 17.94 -8.32 8.39
C GLY A 20 18.51 -7.17 7.58
N HIS A 21 17.65 -6.40 6.94
CA HIS A 21 18.01 -5.34 6.01
C HIS A 21 17.28 -4.04 6.32
N GLN A 22 17.97 -2.92 6.11
CA GLN A 22 17.40 -1.59 6.21
C GLN A 22 17.61 -0.84 4.89
N PHE A 23 16.56 -0.26 4.34
CA PHE A 23 16.58 0.33 3.02
C PHE A 23 15.62 1.51 2.88
N VAL A 24 15.77 2.28 1.81
CA VAL A 24 14.84 3.35 1.41
C VAL A 24 14.27 3.01 0.04
N PHE A 25 12.99 3.33 -0.17
CA PHE A 25 12.33 3.18 -1.46
C PHE A 25 11.39 4.36 -1.73
N TYR A 26 11.41 4.88 -2.95
CA TYR A 26 10.62 6.02 -3.42
C TYR A 26 10.73 6.13 -4.95
N GLY A 27 9.88 6.95 -5.59
CA GLY A 27 9.89 7.17 -7.04
C GLY A 27 9.24 8.49 -7.43
N ASP A 28 9.20 8.80 -8.72
CA ASP A 28 8.57 9.99 -9.32
C ASP A 28 9.25 11.31 -8.92
N ALA A 29 10.55 11.40 -9.13
CA ALA A 29 11.26 12.67 -9.03
C ALA A 29 11.00 13.55 -10.26
N CYS A 30 10.96 12.96 -11.46
CA CYS A 30 10.83 13.63 -12.76
C CYS A 30 11.74 14.85 -12.87
N SER A 31 12.99 14.73 -12.41
CA SER A 31 13.97 15.81 -12.30
C SER A 31 15.04 15.73 -13.42
N GLY A 32 16.33 15.92 -13.14
CA GLY A 32 17.41 15.76 -14.10
C GLY A 32 17.61 16.93 -15.08
N LEU A 33 16.83 18.00 -14.94
CA LEU A 33 16.97 19.22 -15.73
C LEU A 33 17.26 20.41 -14.81
N PRO A 34 18.41 21.10 -14.97
CA PRO A 34 18.76 22.22 -14.12
C PRO A 34 17.69 23.31 -14.09
N GLY A 35 17.32 23.74 -12.88
CA GLY A 35 16.33 24.79 -12.67
C GLY A 35 14.87 24.37 -12.76
N LEU A 36 14.57 23.10 -12.99
CA LEU A 36 13.20 22.58 -12.89
C LEU A 36 12.69 22.70 -11.44
N PRO A 37 11.39 23.00 -11.23
CA PRO A 37 10.81 22.99 -9.88
C PRO A 37 11.03 21.66 -9.14
N HIS A 38 10.99 20.53 -9.85
CA HIS A 38 11.19 19.19 -9.33
C HIS A 38 12.60 18.96 -8.75
N GLU A 39 13.62 19.67 -9.23
CA GLU A 39 14.97 19.64 -8.65
C GLU A 39 14.95 20.05 -7.16
N LYS A 40 14.16 21.09 -6.80
CA LYS A 40 14.05 21.57 -5.42
C LYS A 40 13.25 20.62 -4.54
N THR A 41 12.15 20.09 -5.05
CA THR A 41 11.29 19.17 -4.31
C THR A 41 11.99 17.83 -4.09
N PHE A 42 12.69 17.33 -5.11
CA PHE A 42 13.53 16.14 -4.99
C PHE A 42 14.70 16.34 -4.00
N ALA A 43 15.35 17.50 -4.04
CA ALA A 43 16.40 17.84 -3.08
C ALA A 43 15.88 17.87 -1.63
N ALA A 44 14.63 18.29 -1.40
CA ALA A 44 14.01 18.26 -0.07
C ALA A 44 13.80 16.82 0.43
N VAL A 45 13.29 15.92 -0.42
CA VAL A 45 13.12 14.49 -0.08
C VAL A 45 14.48 13.81 0.12
N ASN A 46 15.46 14.04 -0.76
CA ASN A 46 16.82 13.55 -0.58
C ASN A 46 17.48 14.07 0.71
N GLY A 47 17.14 15.31 1.12
CA GLY A 47 17.55 15.87 2.40
C GLY A 47 17.05 15.08 3.60
N VAL A 48 15.88 14.42 3.50
CA VAL A 48 15.38 13.49 4.52
C VAL A 48 16.22 12.22 4.53
N VAL A 49 16.43 11.58 3.38
CA VAL A 49 17.22 10.34 3.29
C VAL A 49 18.64 10.54 3.83
N ARG A 50 19.28 11.66 3.48
CA ARG A 50 20.64 12.02 3.96
C ARG A 50 20.74 12.19 5.48
N ARG A 51 19.64 12.51 6.14
CA ARG A 51 19.60 12.70 7.62
C ARG A 51 19.32 11.42 8.38
N LEU A 52 18.96 10.32 7.71
CA LEU A 52 18.73 9.04 8.37
C LEU A 52 20.02 8.54 9.03
N GLU A 53 19.90 8.08 10.28
CA GLU A 53 21.02 7.51 11.04
C GLU A 53 20.60 6.15 11.61
N PRO A 54 21.27 5.08 11.20
CA PRO A 54 22.27 5.00 10.12
C PRO A 54 21.67 5.22 8.73
N LEU A 55 22.54 5.49 7.74
CA LEU A 55 22.13 5.53 6.33
C LEU A 55 21.62 4.15 5.88
N PRO A 56 20.75 4.09 4.86
CA PRO A 56 20.25 2.83 4.34
C PRO A 56 21.37 1.94 3.78
N GLU A 57 21.18 0.62 3.87
CA GLU A 57 22.08 -0.35 3.22
C GLU A 57 22.00 -0.28 1.69
N PHE A 58 20.84 0.12 1.17
CA PHE A 58 20.57 0.32 -0.26
C PHE A 58 19.34 1.20 -0.48
N VAL A 59 19.24 1.73 -1.70
CA VAL A 59 18.11 2.53 -2.15
C VAL A 59 17.46 1.85 -3.34
N LEU A 60 16.12 1.76 -3.30
CA LEU A 60 15.27 1.29 -4.41
C LEU A 60 14.57 2.51 -5.01
N PHE A 61 14.89 2.85 -6.27
CA PHE A 61 14.20 3.92 -6.97
C PHE A 61 13.19 3.31 -7.94
N LEU A 62 11.93 3.69 -7.78
CA LEU A 62 10.80 3.01 -8.43
C LEU A 62 10.40 3.66 -9.77
N GLY A 63 11.37 4.27 -10.44
CA GLY A 63 11.18 4.89 -11.75
C GLY A 63 10.86 6.39 -11.69
N ASP A 64 10.81 6.99 -12.88
CA ASP A 64 10.56 8.43 -13.06
C ASP A 64 11.58 9.32 -12.34
N GLU A 65 12.86 8.94 -12.46
CA GLU A 65 13.99 9.69 -11.91
C GLU A 65 14.13 11.05 -12.57
N ILE A 66 14.03 11.07 -13.90
CA ILE A 66 14.27 12.25 -14.75
C ILE A 66 13.00 12.67 -15.48
N ALA A 67 12.95 13.89 -15.98
CA ALA A 67 11.86 14.41 -16.80
C ALA A 67 11.65 13.57 -18.08
N GLY A 68 12.72 13.02 -18.63
CA GLY A 68 12.69 12.09 -19.76
C GLY A 68 11.89 12.56 -20.97
N LEU A 69 11.13 11.66 -21.59
CA LEU A 69 10.16 11.90 -22.66
C LEU A 69 10.71 12.77 -23.82
N THR A 70 11.95 12.55 -24.20
CA THR A 70 12.60 13.25 -25.31
C THR A 70 13.03 12.26 -26.40
N ALA A 71 12.87 12.64 -27.66
CA ALA A 71 13.36 11.88 -28.80
C ALA A 71 14.87 12.06 -29.06
N ASP A 72 15.55 12.91 -28.29
CA ASP A 72 17.00 13.18 -28.43
C ASP A 72 17.76 12.38 -27.34
N ALA A 73 18.49 11.35 -27.78
CA ALA A 73 19.36 10.55 -26.93
C ALA A 73 20.46 11.35 -26.21
N GLY A 74 20.96 12.45 -26.83
CA GLY A 74 21.95 13.34 -26.23
C GLY A 74 21.36 14.13 -25.06
N ALA A 75 20.15 14.66 -25.24
CA ALA A 75 19.40 15.35 -24.20
C ALA A 75 19.05 14.40 -23.06
N LEU A 76 18.63 13.17 -23.37
CA LEU A 76 18.31 12.15 -22.36
C LEU A 76 19.54 11.79 -21.51
N ARG A 77 20.70 11.58 -22.15
CA ARG A 77 21.98 11.36 -21.43
C ARG A 77 22.37 12.56 -20.56
N ALA A 78 22.10 13.77 -21.01
CA ALA A 78 22.40 14.99 -20.23
C ALA A 78 21.53 15.05 -18.95
N GLN A 79 20.25 14.70 -19.06
CA GLN A 79 19.35 14.61 -17.90
C GLN A 79 19.86 13.57 -16.88
N TRP A 80 20.22 12.37 -17.33
CA TRP A 80 20.78 11.32 -16.48
C TRP A 80 22.08 11.74 -15.79
N ARG A 81 22.99 12.41 -16.51
CA ARG A 81 24.22 12.92 -15.89
C ARG A 81 23.92 13.96 -14.82
N HIS A 82 23.00 14.89 -15.09
CA HIS A 82 22.63 15.89 -14.08
C HIS A 82 22.03 15.22 -12.84
N TRP A 83 21.12 14.27 -13.04
CA TRP A 83 20.51 13.53 -11.94
C TRP A 83 21.55 12.76 -11.11
N LEU A 84 22.45 12.00 -11.74
CA LEU A 84 23.45 11.18 -11.05
C LEU A 84 24.57 12.00 -10.42
N ASP A 85 25.07 13.02 -11.14
CA ASP A 85 26.30 13.74 -10.77
C ASP A 85 26.04 15.03 -9.96
N CYS A 86 24.78 15.51 -9.94
CA CYS A 86 24.38 16.69 -9.19
C CYS A 86 23.35 16.35 -8.11
N GLU A 87 22.18 15.82 -8.48
CA GLU A 87 21.07 15.63 -7.57
C GLU A 87 21.28 14.43 -6.62
N MET A 88 21.90 13.35 -7.12
CA MET A 88 22.26 12.14 -6.37
C MET A 88 23.73 12.04 -5.99
N ALA A 89 24.52 13.09 -6.24
CA ALA A 89 25.97 13.13 -5.93
C ALA A 89 26.30 12.88 -4.45
N TRP A 90 25.35 13.08 -3.58
CA TRP A 90 25.47 12.83 -2.13
C TRP A 90 25.54 11.34 -1.76
N LEU A 91 25.02 10.45 -2.63
CA LEU A 91 24.97 9.02 -2.41
C LEU A 91 26.25 8.34 -2.91
N ASP A 92 27.03 7.79 -1.99
CA ASP A 92 28.12 6.90 -2.37
C ASP A 92 27.54 5.55 -2.83
N ARG A 93 27.32 5.42 -4.14
CA ARG A 93 26.68 4.24 -4.75
C ARG A 93 27.53 2.96 -4.65
N VAL A 94 28.77 3.05 -4.23
CA VAL A 94 29.62 1.89 -3.93
C VAL A 94 29.31 1.36 -2.54
N ALA A 95 29.16 2.25 -1.56
CA ALA A 95 28.82 1.90 -0.20
C ALA A 95 27.31 1.60 -0.02
N VAL A 96 26.45 2.37 -0.70
CA VAL A 96 25.00 2.24 -0.66
C VAL A 96 24.47 2.04 -2.09
N PRO A 97 24.32 0.80 -2.55
CA PRO A 97 23.82 0.51 -3.89
C PRO A 97 22.49 1.19 -4.17
N LEU A 98 22.36 1.75 -5.37
CA LEU A 98 21.14 2.31 -5.92
C LEU A 98 20.62 1.36 -7.01
N TRP A 99 19.42 0.85 -6.85
CA TRP A 99 18.74 0.01 -7.84
C TRP A 99 17.49 0.68 -8.36
N ASN A 100 17.37 0.75 -9.68
CA ASN A 100 16.36 1.49 -10.39
C ASN A 100 15.39 0.55 -11.13
N THR A 101 14.11 0.91 -11.19
CA THR A 101 13.16 0.33 -12.15
C THR A 101 13.11 1.17 -13.43
N THR A 102 12.68 0.55 -14.51
CA THR A 102 12.26 1.25 -15.73
C THR A 102 10.92 1.98 -15.51
N SER A 103 10.65 3.05 -16.28
CA SER A 103 9.42 3.84 -16.16
C SER A 103 9.06 4.58 -17.47
N ASN A 104 7.86 5.15 -17.54
CA ASN A 104 7.38 5.87 -18.72
C ASN A 104 8.15 7.16 -19.03
N HIS A 105 8.78 7.78 -18.06
CA HIS A 105 9.67 8.91 -18.31
C HIS A 105 11.07 8.50 -18.76
N THR A 106 11.53 7.32 -18.38
CA THR A 106 12.94 6.92 -18.53
C THR A 106 13.20 5.90 -19.63
N THR A 107 12.21 5.06 -19.97
CA THR A 107 12.37 3.95 -20.93
C THR A 107 11.14 3.81 -21.84
N TYR A 108 10.62 4.95 -22.31
CA TYR A 108 9.37 5.01 -23.08
C TYR A 108 9.44 4.29 -24.43
N ASP A 109 10.63 4.23 -25.04
CA ASP A 109 10.88 3.62 -26.35
C ASP A 109 12.24 2.91 -26.41
N ALA A 110 12.50 2.21 -27.49
CA ALA A 110 13.75 1.47 -27.69
C ALA A 110 15.01 2.34 -27.59
N MET A 111 14.95 3.64 -27.96
CA MET A 111 16.09 4.55 -27.82
C MET A 111 16.34 4.86 -26.33
N SER A 112 15.31 5.19 -25.58
CA SER A 112 15.43 5.48 -24.16
C SER A 112 15.83 4.26 -23.34
N GLU A 113 15.32 3.05 -23.70
CA GLU A 113 15.79 1.77 -23.13
C GLU A 113 17.29 1.56 -23.35
N ALA A 114 17.80 1.87 -24.58
CA ALA A 114 19.22 1.76 -24.87
C ALA A 114 20.07 2.74 -24.04
N VAL A 115 19.60 3.97 -23.88
CA VAL A 115 20.26 4.99 -23.03
C VAL A 115 20.25 4.55 -21.56
N PHE A 116 19.14 4.01 -21.04
CA PHE A 116 19.07 3.48 -19.68
C PHE A 116 20.13 2.39 -19.43
N ARG A 117 20.24 1.40 -20.35
CA ARG A 117 21.25 0.34 -20.27
C ARG A 117 22.68 0.85 -20.35
N GLU A 118 22.92 1.94 -21.05
CA GLU A 118 24.21 2.62 -21.11
C GLU A 118 24.56 3.29 -19.79
N ILE A 119 23.62 4.03 -19.21
CA ILE A 119 23.78 4.78 -17.96
C ILE A 119 23.95 3.82 -16.77
N PHE A 120 23.16 2.76 -16.71
CA PHE A 120 23.19 1.76 -15.65
C PHE A 120 23.81 0.43 -16.11
N ALA A 121 25.02 0.52 -16.69
CA ALA A 121 25.72 -0.63 -17.25
C ALA A 121 26.13 -1.68 -16.18
N ASP A 122 26.18 -1.29 -14.94
CA ASP A 122 26.51 -2.11 -13.76
C ASP A 122 25.31 -2.85 -13.17
N LEU A 123 24.08 -2.59 -13.63
CA LEU A 123 22.91 -3.38 -13.22
C LEU A 123 23.03 -4.84 -13.70
N PRO A 124 22.49 -5.81 -12.92
CA PRO A 124 22.48 -7.20 -13.32
C PRO A 124 21.81 -7.42 -14.67
N ARG A 125 22.39 -8.30 -15.51
CA ARG A 125 21.90 -8.65 -16.84
C ARG A 125 21.23 -10.02 -16.86
N ASN A 126 20.61 -10.43 -15.76
CA ASN A 126 19.94 -11.71 -15.57
C ASN A 126 18.42 -11.65 -15.81
N GLY A 127 17.97 -10.61 -16.51
CA GLY A 127 16.59 -10.45 -16.98
C GLY A 127 16.24 -11.37 -18.14
N PRO A 128 14.97 -11.37 -18.59
CA PRO A 128 14.55 -12.17 -19.74
C PRO A 128 15.19 -11.65 -21.03
N PRO A 129 15.23 -12.48 -22.09
CA PRO A 129 15.81 -12.08 -23.36
C PRO A 129 15.24 -10.76 -23.89
N GLY A 130 16.13 -9.83 -24.23
CA GLY A 130 15.79 -8.49 -24.69
C GLY A 130 15.55 -7.46 -23.60
N GLN A 131 15.46 -7.87 -22.35
CA GLN A 131 15.27 -6.99 -21.18
C GLN A 131 16.47 -7.02 -20.22
N GLU A 132 17.63 -7.50 -20.64
CA GLU A 132 18.84 -7.51 -19.81
C GLU A 132 19.21 -6.08 -19.36
N GLY A 133 19.26 -5.87 -18.04
CA GLY A 133 19.48 -4.56 -17.44
C GLY A 133 18.24 -3.67 -17.36
N LEU A 134 17.09 -4.07 -17.92
CA LEU A 134 15.78 -3.42 -17.74
C LEU A 134 14.92 -4.18 -16.71
N SER A 135 14.91 -5.51 -16.80
CA SER A 135 14.45 -6.41 -15.75
C SER A 135 15.65 -7.17 -15.21
N TYR A 136 15.70 -7.40 -13.91
CA TYR A 136 16.81 -8.13 -13.26
C TYR A 136 16.44 -8.52 -11.84
N TRP A 137 17.27 -9.35 -11.22
CA TRP A 137 17.14 -9.67 -9.81
C TRP A 137 18.48 -9.61 -9.07
N VAL A 138 18.41 -9.37 -7.77
CA VAL A 138 19.53 -9.32 -6.85
C VAL A 138 19.24 -10.19 -5.63
N ARG A 139 20.21 -11.00 -5.19
CA ARG A 139 20.13 -11.74 -3.94
C ARG A 139 21.07 -11.15 -2.90
N ARG A 140 20.54 -10.84 -1.71
CA ARG A 140 21.30 -10.39 -0.54
C ARG A 140 20.98 -11.29 0.65
N GLY A 141 21.78 -12.35 0.84
CA GLY A 141 21.51 -13.32 1.90
C GLY A 141 20.15 -13.99 1.72
N ASP A 142 19.25 -13.77 2.66
CA ASP A 142 17.88 -14.31 2.65
C ASP A 142 16.84 -13.42 1.93
N LEU A 143 17.26 -12.24 1.43
CA LEU A 143 16.42 -11.31 0.68
C LEU A 143 16.64 -11.46 -0.83
N LEU A 144 15.53 -11.65 -1.56
CA LEU A 144 15.45 -11.56 -3.01
C LEU A 144 14.76 -10.26 -3.41
N LEU A 145 15.42 -9.48 -4.25
CA LEU A 145 14.89 -8.28 -4.91
C LEU A 145 14.72 -8.58 -6.39
N VAL A 146 13.51 -8.43 -6.94
CA VAL A 146 13.25 -8.63 -8.38
C VAL A 146 12.70 -7.32 -8.96
N PHE A 147 13.33 -6.84 -10.00
CA PHE A 147 12.94 -5.63 -10.74
C PHE A 147 12.33 -6.06 -12.05
N VAL A 148 11.08 -5.67 -12.29
CA VAL A 148 10.33 -5.99 -13.51
C VAL A 148 10.12 -4.73 -14.34
N ASN A 149 10.34 -4.85 -15.64
CA ASN A 149 9.99 -3.79 -16.58
C ASN A 149 8.49 -3.87 -16.88
N THR A 150 7.75 -2.85 -16.51
CA THR A 150 6.30 -2.76 -16.74
C THR A 150 5.95 -1.95 -17.98
N MET A 151 6.93 -1.71 -18.87
CA MET A 151 6.69 -0.94 -20.09
C MET A 151 7.66 -1.27 -21.24
N TRP A 152 8.14 -2.50 -21.28
CA TRP A 152 9.06 -2.89 -22.35
C TRP A 152 8.46 -2.71 -23.75
N SER A 153 9.15 -1.96 -24.59
CA SER A 153 8.70 -1.64 -25.95
C SER A 153 8.50 -2.90 -26.83
N GLY A 154 9.30 -3.94 -26.60
CA GLY A 154 9.18 -5.23 -27.27
C GLY A 154 7.96 -6.07 -26.90
N LEU A 155 7.27 -5.75 -25.79
CA LEU A 155 6.06 -6.45 -25.33
C LEU A 155 4.78 -5.62 -25.51
N GLY A 156 4.89 -4.39 -26.01
CA GLY A 156 3.74 -3.52 -26.24
C GLY A 156 3.83 -2.16 -25.49
N GLY A 157 4.83 -1.97 -24.66
CA GLY A 157 5.07 -0.74 -23.95
C GLY A 157 4.36 -0.65 -22.60
N GLU A 158 3.81 0.48 -22.28
CA GLU A 158 3.25 0.82 -20.98
C GLU A 158 2.18 -0.17 -20.51
N GLY A 159 2.33 -0.66 -19.28
CA GLY A 159 1.41 -1.61 -18.64
C GLY A 159 1.63 -3.09 -19.00
N HIS A 160 2.63 -3.40 -19.81
CA HIS A 160 2.97 -4.78 -20.19
C HIS A 160 4.14 -5.31 -19.37
N VAL A 161 3.99 -6.46 -18.75
CA VAL A 161 5.00 -7.09 -17.89
C VAL A 161 5.25 -8.55 -18.29
N GLU A 162 6.53 -8.95 -18.30
CA GLU A 162 6.93 -10.35 -18.55
C GLU A 162 6.76 -11.17 -17.26
N THR A 163 5.79 -12.09 -17.29
CA THR A 163 5.40 -12.86 -16.09
C THR A 163 6.08 -14.23 -16.01
N GLU A 164 6.35 -14.89 -17.12
CA GLU A 164 6.94 -16.25 -17.09
C GLU A 164 8.36 -16.24 -16.51
N TRP A 165 9.19 -15.29 -16.94
CA TRP A 165 10.52 -15.11 -16.34
C TRP A 165 10.43 -14.84 -14.84
N LEU A 166 9.47 -14.02 -14.40
CA LEU A 166 9.27 -13.75 -12.97
C LEU A 166 8.95 -15.05 -12.21
N ARG A 167 8.07 -15.89 -12.75
CA ARG A 167 7.76 -17.21 -12.16
C ARG A 167 8.99 -18.10 -12.06
N GLU A 168 9.80 -18.14 -13.12
CA GLU A 168 11.07 -18.88 -13.11
C GLU A 168 12.02 -18.38 -12.04
N VAL A 169 12.22 -17.05 -11.92
CA VAL A 169 13.07 -16.46 -10.88
C VAL A 169 12.57 -16.82 -9.49
N LEU A 170 11.27 -16.62 -9.22
CA LEU A 170 10.68 -16.93 -7.93
C LEU A 170 10.76 -18.42 -7.58
N HIS A 171 10.62 -19.31 -8.58
CA HIS A 171 10.78 -20.75 -8.40
C HIS A 171 12.23 -21.14 -8.11
N HIS A 172 13.20 -20.63 -8.87
CA HIS A 172 14.63 -20.91 -8.64
C HIS A 172 15.15 -20.34 -7.33
N GLN A 173 14.61 -19.19 -6.90
CA GLN A 173 14.97 -18.50 -5.67
C GLN A 173 13.97 -18.78 -4.51
N ARG A 174 13.26 -19.91 -4.56
CA ARG A 174 12.23 -20.24 -3.54
C ARG A 174 12.75 -20.34 -2.10
N ASP A 175 14.06 -20.57 -1.93
CA ASP A 175 14.76 -20.60 -0.65
C ASP A 175 14.97 -19.20 -0.04
N ALA A 176 14.72 -18.13 -0.80
CA ALA A 176 14.71 -16.77 -0.26
C ALA A 176 13.58 -16.63 0.75
N ARG A 177 13.93 -16.28 1.98
CA ARG A 177 12.96 -16.06 3.04
C ARG A 177 12.06 -14.86 2.75
N HIS A 178 12.66 -13.79 2.26
CA HIS A 178 12.00 -12.55 1.95
C HIS A 178 12.12 -12.25 0.46
N LYS A 179 11.00 -11.88 -0.15
CA LYS A 179 10.94 -11.55 -1.56
C LYS A 179 10.20 -10.23 -1.74
N LEU A 180 10.85 -9.26 -2.36
CA LEU A 180 10.26 -8.00 -2.79
C LEU A 180 10.35 -7.91 -4.30
N VAL A 181 9.26 -7.52 -4.94
CA VAL A 181 9.21 -7.26 -6.38
C VAL A 181 8.97 -5.77 -6.60
N MET A 182 9.73 -5.15 -7.46
CA MET A 182 9.65 -3.75 -7.81
C MET A 182 9.28 -3.57 -9.27
N GLY A 183 8.39 -2.63 -9.54
CA GLY A 183 8.05 -2.18 -10.88
C GLY A 183 7.54 -0.75 -10.80
N HIS A 184 7.27 -0.09 -11.93
CA HIS A 184 6.82 1.28 -11.92
C HIS A 184 5.30 1.39 -11.77
N HIS A 185 4.54 0.67 -12.61
CA HIS A 185 3.07 0.74 -12.60
C HIS A 185 2.45 -0.12 -11.49
N PRO A 186 1.42 0.36 -10.78
CA PRO A 186 0.63 -0.46 -9.87
C PRO A 186 -0.17 -1.53 -10.63
N VAL A 187 -0.57 -2.59 -9.94
CA VAL A 187 -1.47 -3.63 -10.48
C VAL A 187 -2.93 -3.26 -10.21
N PHE A 188 -3.20 -2.74 -9.03
CA PHE A 188 -4.53 -2.33 -8.60
C PHE A 188 -4.63 -0.82 -8.59
N PRO A 189 -5.78 -0.27 -9.03
CA PRO A 189 -6.01 1.16 -9.02
C PRO A 189 -5.78 1.77 -7.64
N ILE A 190 -5.12 2.91 -7.60
CA ILE A 190 -4.99 3.69 -6.37
C ILE A 190 -6.37 4.19 -5.96
N ASN A 191 -6.77 3.92 -4.72
CA ASN A 191 -8.06 4.30 -4.21
C ASN A 191 -8.32 5.81 -4.34
N GLY A 192 -9.47 6.14 -4.93
CA GLY A 192 -9.86 7.52 -5.19
C GLY A 192 -9.30 8.13 -6.47
N PHE A 193 -8.48 7.40 -7.23
CA PHE A 193 -8.00 7.85 -8.53
C PHE A 193 -8.74 7.14 -9.67
N SER A 194 -9.30 7.94 -10.58
CA SER A 194 -9.83 7.47 -11.87
C SER A 194 -9.27 8.35 -12.98
N GLY A 195 -8.42 7.81 -13.84
CA GLY A 195 -7.76 8.54 -14.92
C GLY A 195 -8.10 7.99 -16.30
N ALA A 196 -7.93 8.83 -17.33
CA ALA A 196 -8.17 8.46 -18.72
C ALA A 196 -6.99 7.73 -19.38
N TYR A 197 -5.83 7.72 -18.72
CA TYR A 197 -4.60 7.08 -19.22
C TYR A 197 -4.40 5.71 -18.58
N GLN A 198 -3.59 4.90 -19.22
CA GLN A 198 -3.13 3.65 -18.61
C GLN A 198 -2.27 3.99 -17.38
N ARG A 199 -2.78 3.66 -16.21
CA ARG A 199 -2.17 3.99 -14.92
C ARG A 199 -1.74 2.76 -14.16
N GLU A 200 -2.25 1.59 -14.58
CA GLU A 200 -2.00 0.29 -13.98
C GLU A 200 -1.40 -0.65 -15.02
N ILE A 201 -0.91 -1.80 -14.54
CA ILE A 201 -0.60 -2.93 -15.42
C ILE A 201 -1.88 -3.34 -16.16
N GLY A 202 -1.76 -3.53 -17.47
CA GLY A 202 -2.89 -3.85 -18.34
C GLY A 202 -3.68 -5.07 -17.88
N PRO A 203 -5.00 -5.10 -18.08
CA PRO A 203 -5.86 -6.14 -17.50
C PRO A 203 -5.51 -7.56 -17.98
N GLU A 204 -4.91 -7.71 -19.16
CA GLU A 204 -4.42 -8.99 -19.70
C GLU A 204 -3.19 -9.52 -18.95
N HIS A 205 -2.39 -8.63 -18.33
CA HIS A 205 -1.19 -8.97 -17.56
C HIS A 205 -1.42 -8.99 -16.05
N ALA A 206 -2.32 -8.13 -15.54
CA ALA A 206 -2.51 -7.89 -14.11
C ALA A 206 -2.82 -9.18 -13.32
N GLY A 207 -3.75 -10.00 -13.80
CA GLY A 207 -4.12 -11.26 -13.16
C GLY A 207 -2.95 -12.24 -13.09
N PRO A 208 -2.38 -12.66 -14.21
CA PRO A 208 -1.23 -13.58 -14.25
C PRO A 208 -0.02 -13.08 -13.47
N PHE A 209 0.27 -11.79 -13.50
CA PHE A 209 1.36 -11.17 -12.75
C PHE A 209 1.11 -11.27 -11.23
N TRP A 210 -0.10 -10.91 -10.77
CA TRP A 210 -0.41 -11.01 -9.34
C TRP A 210 -0.44 -12.45 -8.84
N ASP A 211 -0.92 -13.40 -9.68
CA ASP A 211 -0.84 -14.83 -9.38
C ASP A 211 0.60 -15.28 -9.17
N ALA A 212 1.53 -14.84 -10.00
CA ALA A 212 2.95 -15.16 -9.85
C ALA A 212 3.53 -14.61 -8.52
N LEU A 213 3.13 -13.42 -8.09
CA LEU A 213 3.55 -12.86 -6.81
C LEU A 213 3.03 -13.69 -5.62
N VAL A 214 1.75 -14.05 -5.64
CA VAL A 214 1.12 -14.85 -4.58
C VAL A 214 1.72 -16.24 -4.51
N ASP A 215 1.80 -16.94 -5.63
CA ASP A 215 2.33 -18.30 -5.72
C ASP A 215 3.83 -18.36 -5.38
N GLY A 216 4.56 -17.29 -5.72
CA GLY A 216 5.98 -17.15 -5.41
C GLY A 216 6.26 -16.77 -3.96
N GLY A 217 5.25 -16.50 -3.13
CA GLY A 217 5.39 -16.07 -1.74
C GLY A 217 6.07 -14.71 -1.61
N VAL A 218 5.75 -13.79 -2.54
CA VAL A 218 6.23 -12.40 -2.49
C VAL A 218 5.55 -11.67 -1.34
N MET A 219 6.33 -10.94 -0.56
CA MET A 219 5.82 -10.17 0.58
C MET A 219 5.18 -8.86 0.15
N ALA A 220 5.84 -8.16 -0.77
CA ALA A 220 5.37 -6.88 -1.28
C ALA A 220 5.78 -6.65 -2.74
N TYR A 221 4.88 -6.01 -3.47
CA TYR A 221 5.13 -5.33 -4.72
C TYR A 221 5.22 -3.83 -4.46
N LEU A 222 6.39 -3.25 -4.74
CA LEU A 222 6.65 -1.83 -4.56
C LEU A 222 6.55 -1.13 -5.92
N CYS A 223 5.73 -0.11 -6.03
CA CYS A 223 5.48 0.63 -7.27
C CYS A 223 5.38 2.13 -7.05
N SER A 224 5.19 2.87 -8.13
CA SER A 224 5.18 4.32 -8.17
C SER A 224 4.14 4.82 -9.20
N HIS A 225 4.49 5.74 -10.12
CA HIS A 225 3.70 6.21 -11.26
C HIS A 225 2.46 7.05 -10.93
N ILE A 226 1.66 6.65 -9.94
CA ILE A 226 0.53 7.45 -9.48
C ILE A 226 1.03 8.33 -8.33
N LEU A 227 0.92 9.65 -8.51
CA LEU A 227 1.46 10.65 -7.56
C LEU A 227 0.68 10.64 -6.25
N ALA A 228 0.89 9.58 -5.46
CA ALA A 228 0.24 9.36 -4.18
C ALA A 228 1.06 8.40 -3.31
N TYR A 229 0.78 8.39 -2.02
CA TYR A 229 1.06 7.25 -1.17
C TYR A 229 -0.21 6.41 -1.04
N ASP A 230 -0.12 5.13 -1.35
CA ASP A 230 -1.21 4.18 -1.19
C ASP A 230 -0.67 2.79 -0.86
N VAL A 231 -1.39 2.07 -0.02
CA VAL A 231 -1.07 0.69 0.31
C VAL A 231 -2.33 -0.16 0.29
N GLN A 232 -2.24 -1.29 -0.38
CA GLN A 232 -3.32 -2.26 -0.48
C GLN A 232 -2.75 -3.66 -0.23
N VAL A 233 -3.64 -4.59 0.15
CA VAL A 233 -3.31 -6.00 0.29
C VAL A 233 -4.24 -6.81 -0.60
N HIS A 234 -3.68 -7.69 -1.41
CA HIS A 234 -4.46 -8.60 -2.22
C HIS A 234 -3.92 -10.03 -2.09
N ARG A 235 -4.73 -10.91 -1.55
CA ARG A 235 -4.36 -12.32 -1.31
C ARG A 235 -3.05 -12.48 -0.51
N GLY A 236 -2.86 -11.62 0.50
CA GLY A 236 -1.70 -11.66 1.40
C GLY A 236 -0.44 -10.95 0.91
N VAL A 237 -0.42 -10.41 -0.29
CA VAL A 237 0.70 -9.63 -0.84
C VAL A 237 0.37 -8.15 -0.75
N LEU A 238 1.33 -7.34 -0.26
CA LEU A 238 1.21 -5.87 -0.25
C LEU A 238 1.45 -5.31 -1.65
N GLN A 239 0.65 -4.33 -2.07
CA GLN A 239 1.02 -3.34 -3.08
C GLN A 239 1.28 -2.03 -2.35
N VAL A 240 2.48 -1.49 -2.46
CA VAL A 240 2.84 -0.18 -1.89
C VAL A 240 3.20 0.75 -3.04
N CYS A 241 2.38 1.78 -3.24
CA CYS A 241 2.65 2.86 -4.19
C CYS A 241 3.28 4.02 -3.43
N THR A 242 4.46 4.47 -3.88
CA THR A 242 5.20 5.58 -3.26
C THR A 242 5.80 6.47 -4.33
N ALA A 243 5.05 7.47 -4.77
CA ALA A 243 5.36 8.37 -5.86
C ALA A 243 5.58 9.82 -5.36
N GLY A 244 6.27 9.97 -4.25
CA GLY A 244 6.46 11.24 -3.55
C GLY A 244 7.84 11.87 -3.68
N ALA A 245 8.71 11.38 -4.59
CA ALA A 245 10.11 11.84 -4.63
C ALA A 245 10.29 13.29 -5.07
N GLY A 246 9.35 13.87 -5.83
CA GLY A 246 9.55 15.27 -6.23
C GLY A 246 8.56 15.85 -7.22
N THR A 247 7.80 15.02 -7.91
CA THR A 247 6.85 15.49 -8.95
C THR A 247 5.75 16.38 -8.35
N ALA A 248 5.20 17.26 -9.17
CA ALA A 248 4.19 18.23 -8.75
C ALA A 248 2.89 17.56 -8.27
N HIS A 249 2.32 18.09 -7.20
CA HIS A 249 1.05 17.66 -6.64
C HIS A 249 -0.11 17.82 -7.61
N ARG A 250 -0.92 16.77 -7.76
CA ARG A 250 -2.13 16.75 -8.60
C ARG A 250 -3.36 16.20 -7.87
N MET A 251 -3.14 15.58 -6.72
CA MET A 251 -4.17 14.97 -5.88
C MET A 251 -4.25 15.73 -4.54
N PRO A 252 -5.29 15.52 -3.72
CA PRO A 252 -5.38 16.13 -2.40
C PRO A 252 -4.17 15.78 -1.51
N GLU A 253 -3.69 16.75 -0.73
CA GLU A 253 -2.50 16.62 0.14
C GLU A 253 -2.57 15.42 1.11
N GLY A 254 -3.77 14.97 1.47
CA GLY A 254 -3.95 13.80 2.34
C GLY A 254 -3.43 12.49 1.74
N VAL A 255 -3.34 12.39 0.41
CA VAL A 255 -2.87 11.20 -0.32
C VAL A 255 -1.64 11.49 -1.19
N GLU A 256 -1.44 12.73 -1.61
CA GLU A 256 -0.27 13.15 -2.38
C GLU A 256 0.54 14.18 -1.58
N TYR A 257 1.71 13.78 -1.17
CA TYR A 257 2.68 14.64 -0.49
C TYR A 257 4.10 14.18 -0.82
N LEU A 258 5.07 15.08 -0.69
CA LEU A 258 6.47 14.75 -0.92
C LEU A 258 6.98 13.83 0.21
N HIS A 259 7.52 12.66 -0.16
CA HIS A 259 7.97 11.68 0.82
C HIS A 259 8.98 10.68 0.25
N CYS A 260 9.64 9.98 1.16
CA CYS A 260 10.28 8.69 0.93
C CYS A 260 9.76 7.67 1.95
N ALA A 261 9.86 6.41 1.62
CA ALA A 261 9.58 5.31 2.54
C ALA A 261 10.88 4.64 2.99
N GLN A 262 11.03 4.43 4.29
CA GLN A 262 12.19 3.77 4.89
C GLN A 262 11.74 2.46 5.53
N GLY A 263 12.30 1.35 5.04
CA GLY A 263 11.95 0.00 5.42
C GLY A 263 13.02 -0.68 6.27
N ALA A 264 12.57 -1.58 7.14
CA ALA A 264 13.36 -2.56 7.85
C ALA A 264 12.71 -3.94 7.67
N LEU A 265 13.51 -4.93 7.29
CA LEU A 265 13.10 -6.29 7.02
C LEU A 265 13.90 -7.25 7.86
N ASP A 266 13.25 -8.10 8.63
CA ASP A 266 13.86 -9.07 9.53
C ASP A 266 13.01 -10.34 9.70
N GLY A 267 13.33 -11.16 10.70
CA GLY A 267 12.58 -12.38 10.98
C GLY A 267 11.09 -12.23 11.30
N GLU A 268 10.66 -11.03 11.68
CA GLU A 268 9.25 -10.72 11.96
C GLU A 268 8.50 -10.22 10.72
N GLY A 269 9.20 -9.85 9.64
CA GLY A 269 8.64 -9.35 8.40
C GLY A 269 9.11 -7.96 8.01
N LEU A 270 8.32 -7.28 7.19
CA LEU A 270 8.57 -5.92 6.73
C LEU A 270 7.93 -4.92 7.67
N ARG A 271 8.72 -3.97 8.13
CA ARG A 271 8.23 -2.74 8.78
C ARG A 271 8.70 -1.56 7.96
N TYR A 272 7.88 -0.55 7.82
CA TYR A 272 8.32 0.69 7.20
C TYR A 272 7.63 1.92 7.78
N GLN A 273 8.26 3.05 7.58
CA GLN A 273 7.72 4.38 7.86
C GLN A 273 7.80 5.24 6.60
N VAL A 274 6.78 6.06 6.39
CA VAL A 274 6.75 7.07 5.32
C VAL A 274 7.09 8.41 5.94
N ILE A 275 8.13 9.06 5.42
CA ILE A 275 8.68 10.29 5.99
C ILE A 275 8.51 11.40 4.96
N ASP A 276 7.81 12.48 5.35
CA ASP A 276 7.61 13.62 4.47
C ASP A 276 8.88 14.47 4.29
N SER A 277 8.86 15.41 3.35
CA SER A 277 9.99 16.28 3.05
C SER A 277 10.45 17.18 4.22
N GLU A 278 9.64 17.30 5.27
CA GLU A 278 9.99 18.02 6.49
C GLU A 278 10.62 17.08 7.55
N GLY A 279 10.62 15.77 7.31
CA GLY A 279 11.15 14.78 8.22
C GLY A 279 10.13 14.24 9.25
N ARG A 280 8.84 14.48 9.03
CA ARG A 280 7.78 13.94 9.89
C ARG A 280 7.36 12.57 9.38
N VAL A 281 7.23 11.61 10.28
CA VAL A 281 6.64 10.31 9.96
C VAL A 281 5.13 10.49 9.81
N ARG A 282 4.63 10.20 8.60
CA ARG A 282 3.21 10.29 8.25
C ARG A 282 2.49 8.96 8.42
N GLU A 283 3.12 7.89 7.98
CA GLU A 283 2.53 6.55 7.95
C GLU A 283 3.50 5.52 8.53
N ARG A 284 2.96 4.46 9.12
CA ARG A 284 3.71 3.32 9.62
C ARG A 284 2.98 2.03 9.34
N LEU A 285 3.70 0.99 8.94
CA LEU A 285 3.15 -0.33 8.70
C LEU A 285 4.10 -1.42 9.19
N SER A 286 3.50 -2.49 9.69
CA SER A 286 4.16 -3.77 9.93
C SER A 286 3.41 -4.88 9.19
N TRP A 287 4.12 -5.71 8.43
CA TRP A 287 3.55 -6.81 7.65
C TRP A 287 4.40 -8.09 7.77
N PRO A 288 3.80 -9.28 8.02
CA PRO A 288 2.36 -9.53 8.20
C PRO A 288 1.78 -8.90 9.47
N LEU A 289 0.46 -8.70 9.48
CA LEU A 289 -0.24 -8.16 10.65
C LEU A 289 -0.08 -9.09 11.86
N GLN A 290 0.25 -8.52 13.00
CA GLN A 290 0.31 -9.26 14.26
C GLN A 290 -1.12 -9.48 14.78
N MET A 291 -1.54 -10.73 14.84
CA MET A 291 -2.86 -11.07 15.35
C MET A 291 -2.83 -11.23 16.87
N PRO A 292 -3.83 -10.69 17.60
CA PRO A 292 -3.90 -10.86 19.04
C PRO A 292 -4.15 -12.35 19.39
N PRO A 293 -3.68 -12.81 20.56
CA PRO A 293 -4.01 -14.14 21.04
C PRO A 293 -5.53 -14.29 21.22
N VAL A 294 -6.04 -15.52 21.12
CA VAL A 294 -7.49 -15.81 21.25
C VAL A 294 -8.07 -15.25 22.55
N SER A 295 -7.33 -15.22 23.63
CA SER A 295 -7.73 -14.63 24.92
C SER A 295 -7.93 -13.09 24.86
N GLY A 296 -7.43 -12.42 23.84
CA GLY A 296 -7.62 -10.98 23.63
C GLY A 296 -8.97 -10.63 22.97
N TRP A 297 -9.69 -11.60 22.45
CA TRP A 297 -10.96 -11.35 21.78
C TRP A 297 -12.11 -11.18 22.79
N ARG A 298 -12.95 -10.18 22.55
CA ARG A 298 -14.21 -9.94 23.29
C ARG A 298 -15.39 -10.12 22.33
N SER A 299 -16.36 -10.93 22.71
CA SER A 299 -17.51 -11.28 21.87
C SER A 299 -18.81 -10.71 22.42
N VAL A 300 -19.68 -10.24 21.53
CA VAL A 300 -21.00 -9.71 21.83
C VAL A 300 -22.02 -10.35 20.88
N PRO A 301 -23.07 -10.98 21.38
CA PRO A 301 -24.15 -11.52 20.56
C PRO A 301 -25.04 -10.41 19.97
N ALA A 302 -25.83 -10.77 18.96
CA ALA A 302 -26.80 -9.85 18.36
C ALA A 302 -27.82 -9.34 19.38
N GLY A 303 -28.30 -8.12 19.17
CA GLY A 303 -29.29 -7.47 20.02
C GLY A 303 -28.73 -6.77 21.27
N VAL A 304 -27.41 -6.78 21.46
CA VAL A 304 -26.76 -6.11 22.59
C VAL A 304 -26.18 -4.77 22.12
N SER A 305 -26.45 -3.73 22.91
CA SER A 305 -25.81 -2.41 22.78
C SER A 305 -24.89 -2.22 23.97
N GLU A 306 -23.60 -2.06 23.71
CA GLU A 306 -22.60 -1.91 24.78
C GLU A 306 -21.66 -0.74 24.50
N ALA A 307 -20.96 -0.31 25.55
CA ALA A 307 -19.80 0.57 25.45
C ALA A 307 -18.71 -0.07 24.56
N PRO A 308 -17.76 0.72 24.02
CA PRO A 308 -16.81 0.24 23.02
C PRO A 308 -16.21 -1.12 23.37
N LEU A 309 -16.25 -2.06 22.43
CA LEU A 309 -15.66 -3.37 22.57
C LEU A 309 -14.15 -3.30 22.79
N VAL A 310 -13.51 -2.36 22.11
CA VAL A 310 -12.08 -2.04 22.18
C VAL A 310 -11.86 -0.55 22.05
N GLY A 311 -10.68 -0.06 22.45
CA GLY A 311 -10.32 1.36 22.28
C GLY A 311 -10.17 1.77 20.81
N ALA A 312 -10.05 3.09 20.58
CA ALA A 312 -9.89 3.66 19.25
C ALA A 312 -8.62 3.16 18.55
N PRO A 313 -8.66 2.96 17.22
CA PRO A 313 -7.43 2.82 16.45
C PRO A 313 -6.63 4.14 16.56
N CYS A 314 -5.34 4.01 16.72
CA CYS A 314 -4.38 5.09 16.70
C CYS A 314 -3.20 4.65 15.84
N ASP A 315 -2.25 5.53 15.56
CA ASP A 315 -1.13 5.29 14.65
C ASP A 315 -0.33 4.01 14.96
N ASP A 316 -0.38 3.53 16.20
CA ASP A 316 0.31 2.34 16.69
C ASP A 316 -0.62 1.14 16.98
N ARG A 317 -1.92 1.23 16.67
CA ARG A 317 -2.91 0.18 16.94
C ARG A 317 -3.83 -0.06 15.76
N ILE A 318 -4.21 -1.31 15.60
CA ILE A 318 -5.23 -1.75 14.66
C ILE A 318 -6.40 -2.38 15.41
N VAL A 319 -7.61 -2.16 14.91
CA VAL A 319 -8.82 -2.81 15.42
C VAL A 319 -9.16 -4.00 14.54
N LEU A 320 -9.36 -5.14 15.20
CA LEU A 320 -9.76 -6.39 14.59
C LEU A 320 -11.21 -6.66 14.94
N LEU A 321 -12.03 -6.92 13.94
CA LEU A 321 -13.43 -7.32 14.08
C LEU A 321 -13.62 -8.71 13.46
N ARG A 322 -14.35 -9.58 14.13
CA ARG A 322 -14.77 -10.90 13.62
C ARG A 322 -16.26 -11.00 13.64
N PHE A 323 -16.84 -11.37 12.54
CA PHE A 323 -18.27 -11.55 12.35
C PHE A 323 -18.55 -13.01 12.05
N GLN A 324 -19.26 -13.69 12.94
CA GLN A 324 -19.66 -15.08 12.77
C GLN A 324 -21.18 -15.16 12.77
N GLY A 325 -21.74 -15.88 11.81
CA GLY A 325 -23.19 -16.00 11.69
C GLY A 325 -23.61 -16.84 10.50
N ARG A 326 -24.88 -16.76 10.18
CA ARG A 326 -25.46 -17.35 8.99
C ARG A 326 -26.12 -16.26 8.15
N ALA A 327 -25.76 -16.14 6.90
CA ALA A 327 -26.34 -15.16 5.98
C ALA A 327 -27.86 -15.36 5.83
N ALA A 328 -28.58 -14.30 5.50
CA ALA A 328 -30.01 -14.41 5.18
C ALA A 328 -30.23 -15.36 4.00
N PRO A 329 -31.37 -16.08 3.94
CA PRO A 329 -31.67 -17.02 2.85
C PRO A 329 -31.70 -16.38 1.46
N ALA A 330 -32.10 -15.11 1.37
CA ALA A 330 -32.08 -14.32 0.16
C ALA A 330 -31.86 -12.85 0.48
N GLY A 331 -31.19 -12.13 -0.40
CA GLY A 331 -31.13 -10.68 -0.37
C GLY A 331 -32.36 -10.09 -1.08
N ASP A 332 -33.06 -9.17 -0.44
CA ASP A 332 -34.21 -8.44 -0.99
C ASP A 332 -33.81 -7.02 -1.47
N GLY A 333 -32.51 -6.76 -1.56
CA GLY A 333 -31.97 -5.47 -1.95
C GLY A 333 -31.83 -4.47 -0.80
N THR A 334 -32.35 -4.76 0.39
CA THR A 334 -32.22 -3.87 1.55
C THR A 334 -30.91 -4.14 2.31
N ALA A 335 -30.39 -3.08 2.93
CA ALA A 335 -29.23 -3.22 3.81
C ALA A 335 -29.58 -4.00 5.08
N GLN A 336 -28.60 -4.71 5.63
CA GLN A 336 -28.69 -5.42 6.89
C GLN A 336 -27.45 -5.11 7.74
N THR A 337 -27.64 -4.70 8.97
CA THR A 337 -26.57 -4.30 9.89
C THR A 337 -25.92 -5.50 10.55
N LEU A 338 -24.63 -5.65 10.43
CA LEU A 338 -23.83 -6.53 11.27
C LEU A 338 -23.36 -5.82 12.53
N LEU A 339 -22.86 -4.58 12.36
CA LEU A 339 -22.39 -3.73 13.44
C LEU A 339 -22.66 -2.27 13.09
N ALA A 340 -23.17 -1.49 14.02
CA ALA A 340 -23.26 -0.05 13.90
C ALA A 340 -22.67 0.59 15.15
N ALA A 341 -21.80 1.57 14.92
CA ALA A 341 -21.20 2.34 15.98
C ALA A 341 -21.89 3.70 16.07
N PHE A 342 -22.22 4.20 17.26
CA PHE A 342 -22.97 5.43 17.43
C PHE A 342 -22.57 6.20 18.68
N ASP A 343 -22.82 7.49 18.67
CA ASP A 343 -22.80 8.34 19.83
C ASP A 343 -24.26 8.52 20.32
N PRO A 344 -24.61 8.10 21.55
CA PRO A 344 -25.96 8.23 22.08
C PRO A 344 -26.44 9.68 22.21
N GLU A 345 -25.53 10.65 22.28
CA GLU A 345 -25.85 12.07 22.38
C GLU A 345 -26.02 12.74 21.00
N ALA A 346 -25.48 12.13 19.93
CA ALA A 346 -25.59 12.67 18.56
C ALA A 346 -26.88 12.22 17.88
N VAL A 347 -27.93 12.99 18.03
CA VAL A 347 -29.25 12.71 17.42
C VAL A 347 -29.20 13.03 15.92
N GLY A 348 -29.52 12.02 15.09
CA GLY A 348 -29.66 12.19 13.62
C GLY A 348 -28.33 12.23 12.84
N ALA A 349 -27.20 11.96 13.47
CA ALA A 349 -25.92 11.79 12.80
C ALA A 349 -25.81 10.39 12.15
N LEU A 350 -25.09 10.30 11.03
CA LEU A 350 -24.69 9.02 10.45
C LEU A 350 -23.81 8.28 11.47
N ALA A 351 -23.93 6.95 11.52
CA ALA A 351 -23.05 6.13 12.33
C ALA A 351 -21.60 6.38 11.90
N PRO A 352 -20.66 6.71 12.83
CA PRO A 352 -19.25 6.89 12.51
C PRO A 352 -18.63 5.66 11.84
N LEU A 353 -19.10 4.47 12.18
CA LEU A 353 -18.78 3.22 11.50
C LEU A 353 -20.04 2.36 11.39
N TRP A 354 -20.31 1.87 10.20
CA TRP A 354 -21.34 0.87 9.94
C TRP A 354 -20.73 -0.26 9.11
N VAL A 355 -20.95 -1.48 9.54
CA VAL A 355 -20.58 -2.72 8.83
C VAL A 355 -21.84 -3.51 8.59
N GLY A 356 -22.10 -3.87 7.35
CA GLY A 356 -23.28 -4.62 7.01
C GLY A 356 -23.19 -5.30 5.67
N VAL A 357 -24.30 -5.80 5.20
CA VAL A 357 -24.46 -6.37 3.85
C VAL A 357 -25.54 -5.65 3.10
N CYS A 358 -25.29 -5.39 1.82
CA CYS A 358 -26.16 -4.60 0.95
C CYS A 358 -26.48 -5.34 -0.34
N GLY A 359 -27.62 -4.96 -0.92
CA GLY A 359 -28.05 -5.46 -2.23
C GLY A 359 -28.56 -6.90 -2.23
N THR A 360 -29.03 -7.32 -3.37
CA THR A 360 -29.50 -8.70 -3.61
C THR A 360 -28.40 -9.73 -3.48
N GLU A 361 -27.16 -9.32 -3.74
CA GLU A 361 -25.95 -10.16 -3.60
C GLU A 361 -25.44 -10.26 -2.16
N GLN A 362 -26.08 -9.59 -1.20
CA GLN A 362 -25.62 -9.54 0.20
C GLN A 362 -24.13 -9.19 0.30
N ARG A 363 -23.71 -8.14 -0.42
CA ARG A 363 -22.31 -7.73 -0.48
C ARG A 363 -21.89 -7.04 0.81
N LEU A 364 -20.78 -7.49 1.39
CA LEU A 364 -20.16 -6.83 2.54
C LEU A 364 -19.90 -5.38 2.20
N THR A 365 -20.35 -4.49 3.06
CA THR A 365 -20.18 -3.03 2.89
C THR A 365 -19.77 -2.44 4.23
N VAL A 366 -18.72 -1.63 4.19
CA VAL A 366 -18.28 -0.82 5.33
C VAL A 366 -18.50 0.64 4.99
N VAL A 367 -19.14 1.36 5.88
CA VAL A 367 -19.39 2.80 5.75
C VAL A 367 -18.73 3.50 6.91
N VAL A 368 -17.90 4.49 6.61
CA VAL A 368 -17.28 5.36 7.58
C VAL A 368 -17.85 6.75 7.42
N GLY A 369 -18.50 7.26 8.47
CA GLY A 369 -18.99 8.63 8.54
C GLY A 369 -17.90 9.54 9.11
N PRO A 370 -17.46 10.58 8.37
CA PRO A 370 -16.52 11.55 8.90
C PRO A 370 -17.16 12.42 9.98
N GLU A 371 -16.34 12.94 10.90
CA GLU A 371 -16.76 13.99 11.80
C GLU A 371 -17.32 15.19 11.03
N ALA A 372 -18.50 15.65 11.41
CA ALA A 372 -19.15 16.88 10.96
C ALA A 372 -19.29 17.10 9.43
N ARG A 373 -20.39 16.59 8.83
CA ARG A 373 -21.00 17.09 7.57
C ARG A 373 -20.30 16.76 6.24
N ARG A 374 -19.40 15.82 6.16
CA ARG A 374 -18.90 15.30 4.87
C ARG A 374 -19.71 14.06 4.45
N SER A 375 -19.70 13.77 3.15
CA SER A 375 -20.32 12.53 2.64
C SER A 375 -19.62 11.30 3.24
N PRO A 376 -20.37 10.23 3.58
CA PRO A 376 -19.77 9.02 4.07
C PRO A 376 -18.90 8.36 3.00
N HIS A 377 -17.85 7.67 3.45
CA HIS A 377 -16.98 6.86 2.63
C HIS A 377 -17.44 5.40 2.63
N TYR A 378 -17.34 4.74 1.48
CA TYR A 378 -17.84 3.39 1.28
C TYR A 378 -16.73 2.46 0.81
N TRP A 379 -16.71 1.26 1.38
CA TRP A 379 -15.89 0.15 0.92
C TRP A 379 -16.75 -1.09 0.70
N HIS A 380 -16.39 -1.87 -0.30
CA HIS A 380 -17.08 -3.10 -0.65
C HIS A 380 -16.14 -4.30 -0.53
N GLY A 381 -16.68 -5.39 0.00
CA GLY A 381 -16.02 -6.67 0.13
C GLY A 381 -16.74 -7.77 -0.66
N PRO A 382 -16.59 -9.03 -0.24
CA PRO A 382 -17.23 -10.16 -0.88
C PRO A 382 -18.74 -10.18 -0.64
N SER A 383 -19.44 -10.93 -1.47
CA SER A 383 -20.84 -11.31 -1.23
C SER A 383 -20.92 -12.49 -0.27
N LEU A 384 -21.88 -12.47 0.64
CA LEU A 384 -22.18 -13.59 1.51
C LEU A 384 -23.10 -14.59 0.79
N ALA A 385 -22.72 -15.86 0.79
CA ALA A 385 -23.54 -16.90 0.17
C ALA A 385 -24.88 -17.06 0.93
N PRO A 386 -26.04 -16.95 0.25
CA PRO A 386 -27.36 -16.99 0.91
C PRO A 386 -27.56 -18.24 1.77
N GLY A 387 -28.02 -18.05 2.99
CA GLY A 387 -28.31 -19.12 3.92
C GLY A 387 -27.09 -19.89 4.44
N GLN A 388 -25.87 -19.53 4.02
CA GLN A 388 -24.66 -20.24 4.46
C GLN A 388 -24.04 -19.60 5.70
N PRO A 389 -23.32 -20.39 6.51
CA PRO A 389 -22.53 -19.84 7.59
C PRO A 389 -21.37 -19.00 7.02
N PHE A 390 -21.00 -17.96 7.74
CA PHE A 390 -19.83 -17.14 7.43
C PHE A 390 -18.99 -16.89 8.68
N ASP A 391 -17.70 -16.69 8.47
CA ASP A 391 -16.74 -16.25 9.48
C ASP A 391 -15.82 -15.22 8.80
N LEU A 392 -16.12 -13.95 9.00
CA LEU A 392 -15.40 -12.84 8.37
C LEU A 392 -14.57 -12.11 9.41
N GLN A 393 -13.33 -11.80 9.07
CA GLN A 393 -12.51 -10.90 9.86
C GLN A 393 -12.27 -9.62 9.07
N ILE A 394 -12.33 -8.48 9.76
CA ILE A 394 -12.06 -7.15 9.21
C ILE A 394 -11.00 -6.47 10.08
N VAL A 395 -10.07 -5.81 9.44
CA VAL A 395 -9.07 -4.95 10.08
C VAL A 395 -9.34 -3.51 9.70
N LEU A 396 -9.32 -2.65 10.71
CA LEU A 396 -9.27 -1.20 10.56
C LEU A 396 -7.86 -0.75 10.94
N HIS A 397 -7.08 -0.34 9.95
CA HIS A 397 -5.69 0.07 10.12
C HIS A 397 -5.51 1.51 9.65
N ALA A 398 -5.41 2.45 10.58
CA ALA A 398 -5.33 3.88 10.28
C ALA A 398 -4.11 4.27 9.43
N GLY A 399 -2.96 3.60 9.63
CA GLY A 399 -1.71 3.87 8.90
C GLY A 399 -1.66 3.34 7.46
N MET A 400 -2.75 2.77 6.94
CA MET A 400 -2.82 2.28 5.56
C MET A 400 -3.73 3.14 4.66
N GLY A 401 -4.19 4.30 5.13
CA GLY A 401 -5.09 5.14 4.34
C GLY A 401 -6.35 4.39 3.85
N PRO A 402 -6.81 4.61 2.60
CA PRO A 402 -7.99 3.93 2.05
C PRO A 402 -7.86 2.41 1.99
N GLY A 403 -6.65 1.89 1.80
CA GLY A 403 -6.35 0.45 1.80
C GLY A 403 -6.35 -0.18 3.19
N GLY A 404 -6.52 0.59 4.24
CA GLY A 404 -6.48 0.15 5.64
C GLY A 404 -7.69 -0.61 6.14
N LEU A 405 -8.68 -0.86 5.28
CA LEU A 405 -9.79 -1.77 5.55
C LEU A 405 -9.51 -3.10 4.87
N LEU A 406 -9.02 -4.05 5.65
CA LEU A 406 -8.71 -5.40 5.19
C LEU A 406 -9.78 -6.38 5.64
N TRP A 407 -9.92 -7.45 4.88
CA TRP A 407 -10.82 -8.56 5.22
C TRP A 407 -10.19 -9.91 4.89
N ARG A 408 -10.69 -10.96 5.52
CA ARG A 408 -10.46 -12.36 5.15
C ARG A 408 -11.66 -13.23 5.54
N ALA A 409 -11.83 -14.34 4.82
CA ALA A 409 -12.98 -15.23 4.98
C ALA A 409 -12.84 -16.24 6.13
N SER A 410 -11.63 -16.43 6.67
CA SER A 410 -11.32 -17.32 7.79
C SER A 410 -9.94 -16.98 8.36
N GLU A 411 -9.56 -17.62 9.46
CA GLU A 411 -8.21 -17.44 10.05
C GLU A 411 -7.09 -17.90 9.12
N ASP A 412 -7.35 -18.91 8.29
CA ASP A 412 -6.37 -19.46 7.34
C ASP A 412 -6.38 -18.76 6.00
N SER A 413 -7.34 -17.88 5.74
CA SER A 413 -7.42 -17.13 4.48
C SER A 413 -6.46 -15.94 4.47
N PRO A 414 -5.85 -15.62 3.32
CA PRO A 414 -5.02 -14.43 3.20
C PRO A 414 -5.86 -13.16 3.33
N TRP A 415 -5.24 -12.09 3.84
CA TRP A 415 -5.84 -10.77 3.89
C TRP A 415 -5.96 -10.17 2.48
N SER A 416 -7.02 -9.39 2.28
CA SER A 416 -7.23 -8.55 1.10
C SER A 416 -7.86 -7.23 1.51
N SER A 417 -7.54 -6.15 0.81
CA SER A 417 -8.20 -4.86 1.00
C SER A 417 -9.66 -4.92 0.55
N LEU A 418 -10.54 -4.23 1.27
CA LEU A 418 -11.86 -3.87 0.76
C LEU A 418 -11.69 -2.84 -0.37
N THR A 419 -12.50 -2.93 -1.40
CA THR A 419 -12.48 -1.98 -2.52
C THR A 419 -13.13 -0.67 -2.10
N ALA A 420 -12.39 0.43 -2.12
CA ALA A 420 -12.95 1.75 -1.87
C ALA A 420 -13.84 2.20 -3.04
N ALA A 421 -15.08 2.58 -2.74
CA ALA A 421 -16.01 3.12 -3.73
C ALA A 421 -16.03 4.66 -3.73
N SER A 422 -15.67 5.29 -2.60
CA SER A 422 -15.67 6.75 -2.46
C SER A 422 -14.80 7.17 -1.27
N ALA A 423 -13.52 6.79 -1.24
CA ALA A 423 -12.68 7.07 -0.10
C ALA A 423 -11.37 7.75 -0.50
N TRP A 424 -10.93 8.72 0.29
CA TRP A 424 -9.64 9.39 0.19
C TRP A 424 -8.74 9.09 1.40
N GLY A 425 -9.13 8.15 2.23
CA GLY A 425 -8.42 7.73 3.43
C GLY A 425 -9.38 7.28 4.51
N VAL A 426 -8.90 6.45 5.42
CA VAL A 426 -9.56 6.22 6.71
C VAL A 426 -9.10 7.39 7.60
N GLU A 427 -9.56 8.61 7.27
CA GLU A 427 -9.33 9.75 8.13
C GLU A 427 -9.86 9.40 9.52
N ARG A 428 -9.11 9.79 10.55
CA ARG A 428 -9.34 9.55 11.97
C ARG A 428 -10.82 9.37 12.28
N LEU A 429 -11.20 8.11 12.43
CA LEU A 429 -12.53 7.75 12.89
C LEU A 429 -12.73 8.42 14.24
N GLY A 430 -13.67 9.34 14.33
CA GLY A 430 -14.23 9.73 15.61
C GLY A 430 -14.74 8.45 16.24
N TRP A 431 -13.98 7.88 17.20
CA TRP A 431 -14.28 6.54 17.71
C TRP A 431 -15.55 6.59 18.54
N PRO A 432 -16.60 5.89 18.16
CA PRO A 432 -17.88 5.97 18.83
C PRO A 432 -17.82 5.29 20.20
N THR A 433 -18.65 5.81 21.07
CA THR A 433 -18.74 5.32 22.46
C THR A 433 -19.60 4.07 22.58
N HIS A 434 -20.51 3.80 21.61
CA HIS A 434 -21.46 2.71 21.70
C HIS A 434 -21.53 1.92 20.39
N TRP A 435 -21.81 0.64 20.54
CA TRP A 435 -21.95 -0.33 19.45
C TRP A 435 -23.28 -1.08 19.58
N SER A 436 -23.98 -1.24 18.44
CA SER A 436 -25.09 -2.17 18.33
C SER A 436 -24.76 -3.28 17.34
N VAL A 437 -25.11 -4.51 17.70
CA VAL A 437 -24.84 -5.72 16.92
C VAL A 437 -26.14 -6.26 16.35
N GLY A 438 -26.18 -6.46 15.02
CA GLY A 438 -27.33 -7.01 14.33
C GLY A 438 -28.48 -6.02 14.09
N HIS A 439 -28.34 -4.77 14.47
CA HIS A 439 -29.32 -3.71 14.20
C HIS A 439 -28.65 -2.31 14.24
N ALA A 440 -29.25 -1.33 13.57
CA ALA A 440 -28.83 0.06 13.64
C ALA A 440 -29.78 0.79 14.63
N SER A 441 -29.33 1.03 15.84
CA SER A 441 -30.20 1.53 16.93
C SER A 441 -30.71 2.95 16.77
N ARG A 442 -30.28 3.73 15.77
CA ARG A 442 -30.65 5.15 15.57
C ARG A 442 -30.61 5.65 14.13
N GLY A 443 -30.90 4.83 13.13
CA GLY A 443 -31.09 5.29 11.75
C GLY A 443 -32.55 5.62 11.45
N PRO A 444 -32.85 6.34 10.37
CA PRO A 444 -34.22 6.55 9.90
C PRO A 444 -34.94 5.25 9.51
N SER A 445 -34.22 4.15 9.42
CA SER A 445 -34.73 2.79 9.28
C SER A 445 -33.87 1.85 10.10
N ASP A 446 -34.46 1.15 11.04
CA ASP A 446 -33.85 -0.04 11.63
C ASP A 446 -33.58 -1.01 10.48
N GLN A 447 -32.35 -1.41 10.29
CA GLN A 447 -31.90 -2.36 9.26
C GLN A 447 -31.40 -3.64 9.91
N PRO A 448 -32.28 -4.43 10.53
CA PRO A 448 -31.86 -5.57 11.31
C PRO A 448 -31.22 -6.63 10.42
N PHE A 449 -30.25 -7.34 11.00
CA PHE A 449 -29.70 -8.53 10.41
C PHE A 449 -30.79 -9.63 10.38
N ARG A 450 -31.05 -10.18 9.21
CA ARG A 450 -32.09 -11.18 8.97
C ARG A 450 -31.55 -12.60 8.85
N GLY A 451 -30.27 -12.78 9.04
CA GLY A 451 -29.63 -14.07 9.14
C GLY A 451 -29.74 -14.67 10.55
N GLY A 452 -28.98 -15.71 10.81
CA GLY A 452 -29.00 -16.43 12.10
C GLY A 452 -27.69 -16.32 12.87
N ALA A 453 -27.79 -16.43 14.19
CA ALA A 453 -26.66 -16.66 15.09
C ALA A 453 -25.50 -15.69 14.97
N LEU A 454 -25.78 -14.38 14.77
CA LEU A 454 -24.73 -13.36 14.63
C LEU A 454 -24.01 -13.14 15.97
N VAL A 455 -22.69 -13.27 15.95
CA VAL A 455 -21.77 -12.87 17.03
C VAL A 455 -20.72 -11.98 16.44
N VAL A 456 -20.44 -10.85 17.07
CA VAL A 456 -19.33 -9.96 16.74
C VAL A 456 -18.29 -10.03 17.84
N SER A 457 -17.05 -10.24 17.45
CA SER A 457 -15.91 -10.20 18.37
C SER A 457 -14.95 -9.10 17.94
N SER A 458 -14.27 -8.52 18.91
CA SER A 458 -13.29 -7.48 18.65
C SER A 458 -12.01 -7.67 19.46
N ALA A 459 -10.91 -7.17 18.94
CA ALA A 459 -9.63 -7.16 19.61
C ALA A 459 -8.77 -5.98 19.12
N LEU A 460 -7.76 -5.61 19.91
CA LEU A 460 -6.72 -4.67 19.53
C LEU A 460 -5.43 -5.43 19.22
N SER A 461 -4.72 -4.99 18.22
CA SER A 461 -3.34 -5.39 17.97
C SER A 461 -2.46 -4.14 17.87
N GLU A 462 -1.21 -4.24 18.28
CA GLU A 462 -0.25 -3.16 18.16
C GLU A 462 0.47 -3.25 16.82
N VAL A 463 0.64 -2.10 16.17
CA VAL A 463 1.59 -1.96 15.06
C VAL A 463 2.98 -1.80 15.69
N ARG A 464 3.74 -2.88 15.73
CA ARG A 464 5.12 -2.86 16.24
C ARG A 464 6.08 -2.37 15.17
N VAL A 465 6.14 -1.06 15.00
CA VAL A 465 7.11 -0.42 14.10
C VAL A 465 8.35 0.04 14.85
#